data_4f64d89fd19dadf732f8684d967008d2
#
_entry.id   4f64d89fd19dadf732f8684d967008d2
#
_cell.length_a   1.000
_cell.length_b   1.000
_cell.length_c   1.000
_cell.angle_alpha   90.00
_cell.angle_beta   90.00
_cell.angle_gamma   90.00
#
_symmetry.space_group_name_H-M   'P 1'
#
loop_
_entity.id
_entity.type
_entity.pdbx_description
1 polymer ?
#
loop_
_entity_poly.entity_id
_entity_poly.type
_entity_poly.pdbx_seq_one_letter_code
_entity_poly.pdbx_strand_id
1 'polypeptide(L)'
;MYKIAKSNLPALFRAIAETKELYLPIRRAGQVNFGPWSEDAEVDVETLKTVKSPKDVFFPQSENLYSCEREGKDIKIEPQALQDQEFVVFGMKACDIKGVEVLDKVFLADPIDTFYAARRDHGIIVAMACHEPEESCFCKVFGVDCADPEKSAADVAVWMLGDDLIWKAITEKGEALTKAVESLLENADADSDKLEEEKNNIRAIVEKLPYSNLSLEGWGGDKLEEKFNSPKWEELYKPCLACG
;
A
#
# COMPACT_ATOMS: atom_id res chain seq x y z
N MET A 1 4.87 5.94 -20.74
CA MET A 1 4.82 6.64 -19.43
C MET A 1 3.92 7.84 -19.58
N TYR A 2 3.16 8.19 -18.56
CA TYR A 2 2.19 9.30 -18.59
C TYR A 2 2.44 10.25 -17.41
N LYS A 3 1.81 11.42 -17.44
CA LYS A 3 1.76 12.37 -16.34
C LYS A 3 0.41 13.06 -16.24
N ILE A 4 0.12 13.59 -15.08
CA ILE A 4 -1.03 14.43 -14.80
C ILE A 4 -0.60 15.53 -13.83
N ALA A 5 -1.04 16.77 -14.07
CA ALA A 5 -0.79 17.85 -13.14
C ALA A 5 -1.45 17.58 -11.78
N LYS A 6 -0.77 17.88 -10.67
CA LYS A 6 -1.31 17.70 -9.31
C LYS A 6 -2.65 18.41 -9.11
N SER A 7 -2.85 19.56 -9.77
CA SER A 7 -4.12 20.30 -9.75
C SER A 7 -5.29 19.53 -10.36
N ASN A 8 -5.02 18.52 -11.21
CA ASN A 8 -6.01 17.69 -11.87
C ASN A 8 -6.26 16.35 -11.15
N LEU A 9 -5.58 16.06 -10.04
CA LEU A 9 -5.81 14.85 -9.26
C LEU A 9 -7.27 14.67 -8.81
N PRO A 10 -8.02 15.71 -8.40
CA PRO A 10 -9.44 15.53 -8.08
C PRO A 10 -10.27 15.00 -9.27
N ALA A 11 -9.94 15.40 -10.51
CA ALA A 11 -10.60 14.87 -11.70
C ALA A 11 -10.23 13.39 -11.94
N LEU A 12 -8.97 13.02 -11.71
CA LEU A 12 -8.51 11.62 -11.78
C LEU A 12 -9.25 10.74 -10.77
N PHE A 13 -9.33 11.18 -9.51
CA PHE A 13 -10.01 10.42 -8.46
C PHE A 13 -11.50 10.24 -8.76
N ARG A 14 -12.15 11.28 -9.27
CA ARG A 14 -13.55 11.21 -9.71
C ARG A 14 -13.72 10.19 -10.84
N ALA A 15 -12.89 10.24 -11.87
CA ALA A 15 -12.96 9.32 -13.00
C ALA A 15 -12.76 7.85 -12.57
N ILE A 16 -11.86 7.58 -11.64
CA ILE A 16 -11.68 6.24 -11.07
C ILE A 16 -12.94 5.83 -10.28
N ALA A 17 -13.45 6.73 -9.44
CA ALA A 17 -14.58 6.45 -8.55
C ALA A 17 -15.92 6.29 -9.30
N GLU A 18 -16.03 6.70 -10.55
CA GLU A 18 -17.22 6.43 -11.40
C GLU A 18 -17.46 4.94 -11.62
N THR A 19 -16.40 4.12 -11.59
CA THR A 19 -16.49 2.69 -11.94
C THR A 19 -15.97 1.74 -10.88
N LYS A 20 -15.20 2.23 -9.91
CA LYS A 20 -14.54 1.41 -8.89
C LYS A 20 -14.59 2.11 -7.53
N GLU A 21 -14.67 1.35 -6.47
CA GLU A 21 -14.44 1.91 -5.13
C GLU A 21 -12.99 2.38 -5.02
N LEU A 22 -12.77 3.60 -4.52
CA LEU A 22 -11.45 4.21 -4.46
C LEU A 22 -11.08 4.53 -3.01
N TYR A 23 -9.96 3.99 -2.56
CA TYR A 23 -9.34 4.25 -1.26
C TYR A 23 -8.13 5.16 -1.42
N LEU A 24 -8.08 6.22 -0.64
CA LEU A 24 -7.03 7.25 -0.65
C LEU A 24 -6.57 7.58 0.77
N PRO A 25 -5.36 8.13 0.94
CA PRO A 25 -4.97 8.74 2.21
C PRO A 25 -5.81 10.01 2.43
N ILE A 26 -6.68 9.96 3.44
CA ILE A 26 -7.65 11.00 3.77
C ILE A 26 -7.32 11.57 5.14
N ARG A 27 -7.28 12.91 5.22
CA ARG A 27 -7.09 13.63 6.48
C ARG A 27 -8.42 13.79 7.21
N ARG A 28 -8.47 13.28 8.45
CA ARG A 28 -9.61 13.46 9.36
C ARG A 28 -9.10 13.72 10.77
N ALA A 29 -9.61 14.75 11.42
CA ALA A 29 -9.24 15.12 12.80
C ALA A 29 -7.71 15.23 13.02
N GLY A 30 -6.98 15.76 12.05
CA GLY A 30 -5.52 15.94 12.11
C GLY A 30 -4.69 14.68 11.84
N GLN A 31 -5.32 13.55 11.53
CA GLN A 31 -4.65 12.30 11.18
C GLN A 31 -4.93 11.91 9.73
N VAL A 32 -3.97 11.28 9.08
CA VAL A 32 -4.13 10.74 7.73
C VAL A 32 -4.22 9.22 7.80
N ASN A 33 -5.29 8.67 7.23
CA ASN A 33 -5.50 7.23 7.09
C ASN A 33 -6.13 6.92 5.73
N PHE A 34 -5.96 5.70 5.26
CA PHE A 34 -6.70 5.25 4.08
C PHE A 34 -8.19 5.13 4.40
N GLY A 35 -9.01 5.62 3.49
CA GLY A 35 -10.45 5.55 3.57
C GLY A 35 -11.11 5.70 2.20
N PRO A 36 -12.40 5.34 2.08
CA PRO A 36 -13.14 5.50 0.83
C PRO A 36 -13.22 6.97 0.45
N TRP A 37 -12.98 7.24 -0.83
CA TRP A 37 -13.04 8.58 -1.38
C TRP A 37 -14.49 9.11 -1.45
N SER A 38 -14.63 10.40 -1.25
CA SER A 38 -15.84 11.17 -1.50
C SER A 38 -15.46 12.57 -1.98
N GLU A 39 -16.38 13.28 -2.60
CA GLU A 39 -16.15 14.63 -3.16
C GLU A 39 -15.69 15.66 -2.11
N ASP A 40 -16.05 15.47 -0.86
CA ASP A 40 -15.71 16.33 0.28
C ASP A 40 -14.50 15.81 1.07
N ALA A 41 -13.85 14.72 0.62
CA ALA A 41 -12.70 14.16 1.32
C ALA A 41 -11.46 15.06 1.16
N GLU A 42 -10.83 15.37 2.28
CA GLU A 42 -9.51 16.03 2.29
C GLU A 42 -8.41 14.99 2.01
N VAL A 43 -8.07 14.84 0.73
CA VAL A 43 -7.05 13.89 0.28
C VAL A 43 -5.65 14.44 0.51
N ASP A 44 -4.77 13.65 1.13
CA ASP A 44 -3.37 13.98 1.37
C ASP A 44 -2.44 12.90 0.82
N VAL A 45 -2.19 12.95 -0.47
CA VAL A 45 -1.29 12.01 -1.16
C VAL A 45 0.20 12.27 -0.87
N GLU A 46 0.53 13.44 -0.32
CA GLU A 46 1.92 13.81 0.02
C GLU A 46 2.35 13.25 1.38
N THR A 47 1.42 12.79 2.21
CA THR A 47 1.79 12.19 3.49
C THR A 47 2.72 10.99 3.30
N LEU A 48 3.81 10.95 4.05
CA LEU A 48 4.75 9.81 3.97
C LEU A 48 4.15 8.57 4.63
N LYS A 49 3.58 8.77 5.82
CA LYS A 49 3.03 7.69 6.64
C LYS A 49 1.61 8.00 7.06
N THR A 50 0.77 7.00 6.98
CA THR A 50 -0.57 7.00 7.59
C THR A 50 -0.50 6.38 8.99
N VAL A 51 -1.45 6.72 9.87
CA VAL A 51 -1.50 6.18 11.23
C VAL A 51 -1.73 4.66 11.20
N LYS A 52 -2.57 4.20 10.27
CA LYS A 52 -2.79 2.78 9.98
C LYS A 52 -2.30 2.45 8.58
N SER A 53 -1.73 1.27 8.42
CA SER A 53 -1.33 0.77 7.11
C SER A 53 -2.56 0.52 6.21
N PRO A 54 -2.46 0.78 4.89
CA PRO A 54 -3.51 0.46 3.92
C PRO A 54 -3.77 -1.06 3.76
N LYS A 55 -2.98 -1.92 4.39
CA LYS A 55 -3.23 -3.37 4.42
C LYS A 55 -4.61 -3.74 4.96
N ASP A 56 -5.19 -2.90 5.83
CA ASP A 56 -6.54 -3.10 6.37
C ASP A 56 -7.62 -3.18 5.27
N VAL A 57 -7.37 -2.61 4.08
CA VAL A 57 -8.29 -2.72 2.93
C VAL A 57 -8.33 -4.16 2.41
N PHE A 58 -7.19 -4.87 2.43
CA PHE A 58 -7.09 -6.26 2.00
C PHE A 58 -7.36 -7.25 3.14
N PHE A 59 -6.95 -6.89 4.36
CA PHE A 59 -7.08 -7.73 5.55
C PHE A 59 -7.62 -6.91 6.72
N PRO A 60 -8.95 -6.72 6.80
CA PRO A 60 -9.59 -5.92 7.85
C PRO A 60 -9.45 -6.59 9.22
N GLN A 61 -9.44 -5.78 10.30
CA GLN A 61 -9.32 -6.28 11.67
C GLN A 61 -10.52 -7.15 12.11
N SER A 62 -11.68 -6.92 11.51
CA SER A 62 -12.88 -7.72 11.77
C SER A 62 -13.67 -7.88 10.48
N GLU A 63 -14.24 -9.04 10.30
CA GLU A 63 -14.98 -9.41 9.11
C GLU A 63 -16.18 -10.27 9.49
N ASN A 64 -17.33 -9.99 8.89
CA ASN A 64 -18.51 -10.83 9.03
C ASN A 64 -18.41 -12.02 8.08
N LEU A 65 -18.51 -13.23 8.61
CA LEU A 65 -18.50 -14.45 7.80
C LEU A 65 -19.90 -14.91 7.42
N TYR A 66 -20.88 -14.62 8.25
CA TYR A 66 -22.31 -14.93 8.02
C TYR A 66 -23.22 -14.03 8.84
N SER A 67 -24.44 -13.85 8.39
CA SER A 67 -25.53 -13.29 9.19
C SER A 67 -26.44 -14.38 9.72
N CYS A 68 -27.06 -14.14 10.87
CA CYS A 68 -27.94 -15.09 11.52
C CYS A 68 -29.23 -14.36 11.92
N GLU A 69 -30.35 -14.76 11.34
CA GLU A 69 -31.68 -14.24 11.67
C GLU A 69 -32.51 -15.33 12.38
N ARG A 70 -33.25 -14.94 13.41
CA ARG A 70 -34.13 -15.85 14.15
C ARG A 70 -35.57 -15.46 13.94
N GLU A 71 -36.36 -16.40 13.42
CA GLU A 71 -37.81 -16.32 13.33
C GLU A 71 -38.46 -17.38 14.24
N GLY A 72 -38.87 -16.97 15.45
CA GLY A 72 -39.44 -17.91 16.43
C GLY A 72 -38.44 -18.97 16.88
N LYS A 73 -38.62 -20.21 16.42
CA LYS A 73 -37.70 -21.34 16.70
C LYS A 73 -36.73 -21.64 15.56
N ASP A 74 -36.96 -21.06 14.41
CA ASP A 74 -36.16 -21.28 13.21
C ASP A 74 -34.98 -20.28 13.15
N ILE A 75 -33.84 -20.75 12.66
CA ILE A 75 -32.64 -19.96 12.47
C ILE A 75 -32.26 -20.01 11.00
N LYS A 76 -32.21 -18.83 10.37
CA LYS A 76 -31.70 -18.65 9.01
C LYS A 76 -30.24 -18.18 9.09
N ILE A 77 -29.34 -18.91 8.43
CA ILE A 77 -27.93 -18.52 8.32
C ILE A 77 -27.62 -18.23 6.88
N GLU A 78 -27.12 -17.01 6.59
CA GLU A 78 -26.70 -16.61 5.27
C GLU A 78 -25.20 -16.30 5.28
N PRO A 79 -24.40 -16.93 4.41
CA PRO A 79 -22.97 -16.61 4.30
C PRO A 79 -22.79 -15.20 3.74
N GLN A 80 -21.73 -14.52 4.16
CA GLN A 80 -21.34 -13.25 3.58
C GLN A 80 -20.83 -13.48 2.15
N ALA A 81 -21.24 -12.61 1.22
CA ALA A 81 -20.72 -12.64 -0.14
C ALA A 81 -19.20 -12.28 -0.16
N LEU A 82 -18.46 -12.93 -1.03
CA LEU A 82 -17.06 -12.56 -1.29
C LEU A 82 -17.00 -11.24 -2.07
N GLN A 83 -15.86 -10.57 -1.99
CA GLN A 83 -15.58 -9.40 -2.83
C GLN A 83 -15.67 -9.78 -4.30
N ASP A 84 -16.53 -9.12 -5.07
CA ASP A 84 -16.76 -9.35 -6.50
C ASP A 84 -16.66 -8.07 -7.35
N GLN A 85 -16.45 -6.92 -6.71
CA GLN A 85 -16.26 -5.63 -7.36
C GLN A 85 -14.81 -5.21 -7.25
N GLU A 86 -14.25 -4.69 -8.34
CA GLU A 86 -12.90 -4.12 -8.33
C GLU A 86 -12.87 -2.83 -7.51
N PHE A 87 -11.77 -2.66 -6.78
CA PHE A 87 -11.47 -1.44 -6.03
C PHE A 87 -10.01 -1.02 -6.25
N VAL A 88 -9.74 0.26 -6.03
CA VAL A 88 -8.42 0.85 -6.18
C VAL A 88 -7.92 1.37 -4.83
N VAL A 89 -6.69 1.00 -4.47
CA VAL A 89 -5.97 1.59 -3.32
C VAL A 89 -4.86 2.46 -3.87
N PHE A 90 -5.06 3.77 -3.84
CA PHE A 90 -4.15 4.74 -4.45
C PHE A 90 -3.23 5.38 -3.41
N GLY A 91 -1.93 5.34 -3.65
CA GLY A 91 -0.93 5.99 -2.80
C GLY A 91 -0.25 5.04 -1.80
N MET A 92 -0.41 3.71 -1.94
CA MET A 92 0.32 2.75 -1.11
C MET A 92 1.82 2.91 -1.29
N LYS A 93 2.56 2.87 -0.18
CA LYS A 93 4.03 2.87 -0.23
C LYS A 93 4.57 1.45 -0.46
N ALA A 94 5.74 1.33 -1.09
CA ALA A 94 6.34 0.03 -1.40
C ALA A 94 6.56 -0.86 -0.15
N CYS A 95 6.78 -0.27 1.02
CA CYS A 95 6.88 -1.00 2.30
C CYS A 95 5.54 -1.60 2.74
N ASP A 96 4.41 -0.92 2.53
CA ASP A 96 3.07 -1.47 2.80
C ASP A 96 2.73 -2.60 1.84
N ILE A 97 3.09 -2.45 0.56
CA ILE A 97 2.91 -3.50 -0.45
C ILE A 97 3.74 -4.73 -0.07
N LYS A 98 4.98 -4.53 0.40
CA LYS A 98 5.80 -5.63 0.93
C LYS A 98 5.12 -6.35 2.10
N GLY A 99 4.42 -5.60 2.95
CA GLY A 99 3.59 -6.18 4.01
C GLY A 99 2.41 -7.02 3.46
N VAL A 100 1.77 -6.58 2.36
CA VAL A 100 0.74 -7.38 1.69
C VAL A 100 1.32 -8.66 1.09
N GLU A 101 2.52 -8.62 0.46
CA GLU A 101 3.21 -9.83 -0.02
C GLU A 101 3.50 -10.85 1.11
N VAL A 102 3.71 -10.37 2.35
CA VAL A 102 3.86 -11.25 3.51
C VAL A 102 2.52 -11.89 3.87
N LEU A 103 1.43 -11.14 3.85
CA LEU A 103 0.08 -11.69 4.05
C LEU A 103 -0.29 -12.72 2.96
N ASP A 104 0.07 -12.44 1.70
CA ASP A 104 -0.15 -13.37 0.58
C ASP A 104 0.48 -14.74 0.85
N LYS A 105 1.68 -14.80 1.44
CA LYS A 105 2.36 -16.07 1.79
C LYS A 105 1.63 -16.88 2.86
N VAL A 106 0.84 -16.21 3.69
CA VAL A 106 0.09 -16.86 4.77
C VAL A 106 -1.32 -17.22 4.30
N PHE A 107 -2.04 -16.27 3.73
CA PHE A 107 -3.48 -16.42 3.46
C PHE A 107 -3.81 -16.99 2.08
N LEU A 108 -2.86 -16.98 1.14
CA LEU A 108 -2.99 -17.67 -0.14
C LEU A 108 -2.34 -19.08 -0.15
N ALA A 109 -1.70 -19.49 0.96
CA ALA A 109 -1.25 -20.88 1.15
C ALA A 109 -2.43 -21.80 1.47
N ASP A 110 -2.24 -23.11 1.26
CA ASP A 110 -3.27 -24.11 1.58
C ASP A 110 -3.40 -24.34 3.12
N PRO A 111 -4.60 -24.25 3.71
CA PRO A 111 -5.88 -23.89 3.12
C PRO A 111 -6.00 -22.38 2.82
N ILE A 112 -6.44 -22.02 1.61
CA ILE A 112 -6.59 -20.64 1.17
C ILE A 112 -7.70 -19.94 1.96
N ASP A 113 -7.42 -18.73 2.46
CA ASP A 113 -8.45 -17.81 2.96
C ASP A 113 -9.18 -17.18 1.77
N THR A 114 -10.43 -17.63 1.54
CA THR A 114 -11.21 -17.21 0.37
C THR A 114 -11.62 -15.75 0.40
N PHE A 115 -11.82 -15.14 1.58
CA PHE A 115 -12.16 -13.72 1.71
C PHE A 115 -10.94 -12.84 1.38
N TYR A 116 -9.78 -13.21 1.89
CA TYR A 116 -8.53 -12.53 1.54
C TYR A 116 -8.22 -12.66 0.06
N ALA A 117 -8.30 -13.89 -0.48
CA ALA A 117 -8.03 -14.16 -1.90
C ALA A 117 -8.93 -13.34 -2.82
N ALA A 118 -10.24 -13.25 -2.52
CA ALA A 118 -11.18 -12.45 -3.29
C ALA A 118 -10.80 -10.97 -3.30
N ARG A 119 -10.42 -10.39 -2.15
CA ARG A 119 -9.95 -8.99 -2.10
C ARG A 119 -8.65 -8.78 -2.86
N ARG A 120 -7.71 -9.72 -2.76
CA ARG A 120 -6.45 -9.64 -3.52
C ARG A 120 -6.67 -9.72 -5.03
N ASP A 121 -7.63 -10.52 -5.46
CA ASP A 121 -7.97 -10.67 -6.87
C ASP A 121 -8.67 -9.41 -7.44
N HIS A 122 -9.52 -8.75 -6.66
CA HIS A 122 -10.26 -7.57 -7.12
C HIS A 122 -9.57 -6.23 -6.78
N GLY A 123 -8.58 -6.23 -5.91
CA GLY A 123 -7.83 -5.02 -5.56
C GLY A 123 -6.83 -4.60 -6.63
N ILE A 124 -6.80 -3.31 -6.95
CA ILE A 124 -5.83 -2.67 -7.84
C ILE A 124 -4.97 -1.73 -7.00
N ILE A 125 -3.66 -1.93 -7.01
CA ILE A 125 -2.71 -1.16 -6.20
C ILE A 125 -2.03 -0.11 -7.06
N VAL A 126 -2.28 1.17 -6.76
CA VAL A 126 -1.50 2.29 -7.28
C VAL A 126 -0.44 2.68 -6.25
N ALA A 127 0.79 2.24 -6.49
CA ALA A 127 1.91 2.44 -5.59
C ALA A 127 2.56 3.81 -5.79
N MET A 128 2.76 4.55 -4.71
CA MET A 128 3.40 5.85 -4.73
C MET A 128 4.82 5.79 -4.16
N ALA A 129 5.79 6.28 -4.93
CA ALA A 129 7.17 6.45 -4.46
C ALA A 129 7.22 7.37 -3.23
N CYS A 130 8.17 7.09 -2.34
CA CYS A 130 8.51 8.04 -1.29
C CYS A 130 9.28 9.22 -1.90
N HIS A 131 9.00 10.42 -1.43
CA HIS A 131 9.73 11.63 -1.83
C HIS A 131 10.59 12.18 -0.69
N GLU A 132 10.25 11.87 0.55
CA GLU A 132 10.95 12.37 1.74
C GLU A 132 11.02 11.28 2.84
N PRO A 133 11.95 10.30 2.71
CA PRO A 133 12.13 9.26 3.74
C PRO A 133 12.55 9.85 5.08
N GLU A 134 12.04 9.28 6.18
CA GLU A 134 12.30 9.69 7.57
C GLU A 134 13.34 8.80 8.26
N GLU A 135 13.91 9.29 9.39
CA GLU A 135 14.90 8.56 10.19
C GLU A 135 14.45 7.15 10.63
N SER A 136 13.16 6.95 10.82
CA SER A 136 12.57 5.65 11.20
C SER A 136 12.37 4.70 10.02
N CYS A 137 12.66 5.11 8.77
CA CYS A 137 12.53 4.24 7.60
C CYS A 137 13.62 3.17 7.57
N PHE A 138 13.21 1.92 7.30
CA PHE A 138 14.10 0.76 7.22
C PHE A 138 13.81 -0.14 5.98
N CYS A 139 13.23 0.43 4.95
CA CYS A 139 12.83 -0.27 3.71
C CYS A 139 13.99 -1.08 3.10
N LYS A 140 15.18 -0.50 3.08
CA LYS A 140 16.39 -1.10 2.53
C LYS A 140 16.74 -2.45 3.19
N VAL A 141 16.50 -2.58 4.50
CA VAL A 141 16.77 -3.81 5.26
C VAL A 141 15.98 -5.00 4.71
N PHE A 142 14.79 -4.74 4.18
CA PHE A 142 13.91 -5.75 3.58
C PHE A 142 13.99 -5.79 2.04
N GLY A 143 14.99 -5.14 1.44
CA GLY A 143 15.18 -5.11 -0.01
C GLY A 143 14.10 -4.31 -0.75
N VAL A 144 13.43 -3.38 -0.07
CA VAL A 144 12.40 -2.51 -0.66
C VAL A 144 13.05 -1.23 -1.17
N ASP A 145 12.90 -0.96 -2.46
CA ASP A 145 13.29 0.30 -3.08
C ASP A 145 12.12 1.29 -2.99
N CYS A 146 12.15 2.18 -1.99
CA CYS A 146 11.07 3.14 -1.75
C CYS A 146 10.99 4.25 -2.81
N ALA A 147 12.05 4.45 -3.61
CA ALA A 147 12.08 5.40 -4.71
C ALA A 147 11.51 4.81 -6.00
N ASP A 148 11.38 3.48 -6.08
CA ASP A 148 10.99 2.80 -7.31
C ASP A 148 9.90 1.73 -7.07
N PRO A 149 8.64 2.15 -6.93
CA PRO A 149 7.53 1.25 -6.69
C PRO A 149 7.24 0.28 -7.84
N GLU A 150 7.83 0.47 -9.04
CA GLU A 150 7.76 -0.52 -10.13
C GLU A 150 8.30 -1.89 -9.72
N LYS A 151 9.19 -1.93 -8.73
CA LYS A 151 9.79 -3.17 -8.21
C LYS A 151 8.95 -3.87 -7.15
N SER A 152 7.80 -3.31 -6.81
CA SER A 152 6.84 -3.89 -5.87
C SER A 152 5.73 -4.66 -6.60
N ALA A 153 4.91 -5.39 -5.86
CA ALA A 153 3.73 -6.07 -6.40
C ALA A 153 2.54 -5.09 -6.60
N ALA A 154 2.79 -3.97 -7.27
CA ALA A 154 1.80 -2.96 -7.61
C ALA A 154 1.29 -3.14 -9.05
N ASP A 155 0.12 -2.59 -9.34
CA ASP A 155 -0.46 -2.56 -10.69
C ASP A 155 -0.06 -1.31 -11.46
N VAL A 156 0.10 -0.20 -10.74
CA VAL A 156 0.56 1.09 -11.27
C VAL A 156 1.58 1.68 -10.32
N ALA A 157 2.65 2.23 -10.86
CA ALA A 157 3.61 3.03 -10.10
C ALA A 157 3.42 4.52 -10.40
N VAL A 158 3.49 5.35 -9.35
CA VAL A 158 3.39 6.81 -9.48
C VAL A 158 4.49 7.52 -8.68
N TRP A 159 4.94 8.65 -9.20
CA TRP A 159 5.96 9.51 -8.61
C TRP A 159 5.52 10.97 -8.64
N MET A 160 5.79 11.70 -7.58
CA MET A 160 5.68 13.15 -7.59
C MET A 160 6.95 13.75 -8.25
N LEU A 161 6.79 14.50 -9.30
CA LEU A 161 7.87 15.17 -10.02
C LEU A 161 7.51 16.64 -10.27
N GLY A 162 7.97 17.53 -9.41
CA GLY A 162 7.55 18.94 -9.43
C GLY A 162 6.04 19.09 -9.23
N ASP A 163 5.35 19.73 -10.16
CA ASP A 163 3.90 19.93 -10.13
C ASP A 163 3.10 18.80 -10.82
N ASP A 164 3.79 17.75 -11.27
CA ASP A 164 3.19 16.62 -11.96
C ASP A 164 3.26 15.35 -11.12
N LEU A 165 2.30 14.45 -11.33
CA LEU A 165 2.34 13.05 -10.96
C LEU A 165 2.69 12.23 -12.20
N ILE A 166 3.82 11.53 -12.16
CA ILE A 166 4.20 10.56 -13.20
C ILE A 166 3.45 9.26 -12.95
N TRP A 167 2.96 8.63 -14.02
CA TRP A 167 2.12 7.44 -13.98
C TRP A 167 2.65 6.37 -14.93
N LYS A 168 2.81 5.15 -14.43
CA LYS A 168 3.26 4.01 -15.23
C LYS A 168 2.51 2.75 -14.84
N ALA A 169 1.78 2.15 -15.78
CA ALA A 169 1.19 0.82 -15.60
C ALA A 169 2.27 -0.26 -15.55
N ILE A 170 2.05 -1.29 -14.74
CA ILE A 170 2.98 -2.40 -14.53
C ILE A 170 2.31 -3.72 -14.95
N THR A 171 1.04 -3.90 -14.61
CA THR A 171 0.27 -5.12 -14.88
C THR A 171 -0.87 -4.86 -15.85
N GLU A 172 -1.51 -5.94 -16.32
CA GLU A 172 -2.73 -5.83 -17.17
C GLU A 172 -3.86 -5.07 -16.44
N LYS A 173 -4.01 -5.23 -15.11
CA LYS A 173 -4.96 -4.44 -14.32
C LYS A 173 -4.59 -2.96 -14.32
N GLY A 174 -3.30 -2.65 -14.19
CA GLY A 174 -2.77 -1.29 -14.30
C GLY A 174 -2.97 -0.68 -15.68
N GLU A 175 -2.81 -1.45 -16.74
CA GLU A 175 -3.07 -1.00 -18.11
C GLU A 175 -4.57 -0.70 -18.33
N ALA A 176 -5.44 -1.58 -17.82
CA ALA A 176 -6.89 -1.37 -17.88
C ALA A 176 -7.33 -0.11 -17.13
N LEU A 177 -6.77 0.11 -15.92
CA LEU A 177 -7.02 1.33 -15.15
C LEU A 177 -6.51 2.57 -15.89
N THR A 178 -5.29 2.51 -16.46
CA THR A 178 -4.68 3.60 -17.23
C THR A 178 -5.56 3.98 -18.44
N LYS A 179 -6.06 2.99 -19.16
CA LYS A 179 -6.96 3.20 -20.30
C LYS A 179 -8.27 3.87 -19.90
N ALA A 180 -8.81 3.54 -18.73
CA ALA A 180 -10.04 4.15 -18.22
C ALA A 180 -9.89 5.65 -17.92
N VAL A 181 -8.67 6.11 -17.61
CA VAL A 181 -8.37 7.52 -17.29
C VAL A 181 -7.49 8.21 -18.32
N GLU A 182 -7.25 7.59 -19.48
CA GLU A 182 -6.29 8.03 -20.51
C GLU A 182 -6.56 9.49 -20.98
N SER A 183 -7.83 9.90 -21.03
CA SER A 183 -8.20 11.26 -21.42
C SER A 183 -7.69 12.38 -20.49
N LEU A 184 -7.26 12.00 -19.27
CA LEU A 184 -6.71 12.92 -18.26
C LEU A 184 -5.18 12.87 -18.21
N LEU A 185 -4.56 11.96 -18.95
CA LEU A 185 -3.12 11.70 -18.93
C LEU A 185 -2.43 12.26 -20.17
N GLU A 186 -1.25 12.83 -19.95
CA GLU A 186 -0.36 13.32 -21.02
C GLU A 186 0.87 12.41 -21.14
N ASN A 187 1.47 12.36 -22.33
CA ASN A 187 2.74 11.62 -22.52
C ASN A 187 3.87 12.28 -21.72
N ALA A 188 4.64 11.46 -21.00
CA ALA A 188 5.74 11.90 -20.13
C ALA A 188 7.09 11.23 -20.46
N ASP A 189 7.26 10.67 -21.64
CA ASP A 189 8.51 9.96 -22.00
C ASP A 189 9.74 10.88 -21.98
N ALA A 190 9.53 12.19 -22.21
CA ALA A 190 10.57 13.21 -22.12
C ALA A 190 11.03 13.50 -20.68
N ASP A 191 10.28 13.09 -19.66
CA ASP A 191 10.60 13.32 -18.24
C ASP A 191 11.39 12.14 -17.62
N SER A 192 11.74 11.12 -18.40
CA SER A 192 12.41 9.90 -17.92
C SER A 192 13.73 10.18 -17.19
N ASP A 193 14.58 11.04 -17.74
CA ASP A 193 15.88 11.36 -17.14
C ASP A 193 15.72 12.09 -15.80
N LYS A 194 14.77 13.03 -15.73
CA LYS A 194 14.46 13.75 -14.48
C LYS A 194 13.89 12.81 -13.42
N LEU A 195 13.06 11.85 -13.82
CA LEU A 195 12.52 10.84 -12.92
C LEU A 195 13.63 9.95 -12.35
N GLU A 196 14.58 9.51 -13.17
CA GLU A 196 15.71 8.71 -12.69
C GLU A 196 16.66 9.51 -11.78
N GLU A 197 16.87 10.80 -12.06
CA GLU A 197 17.59 11.68 -11.15
C GLU A 197 16.90 11.76 -9.79
N GLU A 198 15.58 11.96 -9.75
CA GLU A 198 14.81 12.02 -8.51
C GLU A 198 14.84 10.69 -7.74
N LYS A 199 14.67 9.54 -8.40
CA LYS A 199 14.83 8.22 -7.79
C LYS A 199 16.21 8.07 -7.13
N ASN A 200 17.27 8.54 -7.79
CA ASN A 200 18.62 8.47 -7.26
C ASN A 200 18.84 9.41 -6.07
N ASN A 201 18.24 10.59 -6.07
CA ASN A 201 18.24 11.51 -4.94
C ASN A 201 17.60 10.87 -3.70
N ILE A 202 16.43 10.25 -3.85
CA ILE A 202 15.74 9.55 -2.77
C ILE A 202 16.57 8.37 -2.24
N ARG A 203 17.16 7.56 -3.13
CA ARG A 203 18.08 6.47 -2.74
C ARG A 203 19.27 6.99 -1.93
N ALA A 204 19.85 8.13 -2.33
CA ALA A 204 20.97 8.76 -1.61
C ALA A 204 20.57 9.27 -0.21
N ILE A 205 19.32 9.68 0.00
CA ILE A 205 18.77 10.01 1.33
C ILE A 205 18.70 8.72 2.16
N VAL A 206 18.07 7.66 1.62
CA VAL A 206 17.90 6.37 2.32
C VAL A 206 19.23 5.78 2.78
N GLU A 207 20.30 5.88 1.95
CA GLU A 207 21.64 5.40 2.31
C GLU A 207 22.21 6.05 3.60
N LYS A 208 21.77 7.25 3.92
CA LYS A 208 22.24 8.02 5.10
C LYS A 208 21.37 7.81 6.35
N LEU A 209 20.22 7.12 6.22
CA LEU A 209 19.33 6.90 7.34
C LEU A 209 19.93 5.95 8.38
N PRO A 210 19.55 6.08 9.67
CA PRO A 210 20.14 5.31 10.77
C PRO A 210 20.08 3.80 10.58
N TYR A 211 19.01 3.31 9.95
CA TYR A 211 18.76 1.87 9.77
C TYR A 211 19.21 1.31 8.41
N SER A 212 19.82 2.12 7.54
CA SER A 212 20.23 1.71 6.21
C SER A 212 21.25 0.56 6.19
N ASN A 213 22.04 0.43 7.25
CA ASN A 213 23.10 -0.56 7.40
C ASN A 213 22.74 -1.75 8.30
N LEU A 214 21.47 -1.86 8.73
CA LEU A 214 21.02 -3.02 9.48
C LEU A 214 21.06 -4.27 8.60
N SER A 215 21.53 -5.38 9.17
CA SER A 215 21.55 -6.69 8.53
C SER A 215 20.58 -7.64 9.22
N LEU A 216 19.83 -8.39 8.41
CA LEU A 216 19.00 -9.50 8.86
C LEU A 216 19.78 -10.83 8.90
N GLU A 217 21.10 -10.81 8.63
CA GLU A 217 21.94 -12.00 8.71
C GLU A 217 21.89 -12.61 10.13
N GLY A 218 21.62 -13.90 10.17
CA GLY A 218 21.44 -14.62 11.43
C GLY A 218 20.06 -14.46 12.10
N TRP A 219 19.09 -13.80 11.44
CA TRP A 219 17.70 -13.74 11.84
C TRP A 219 16.87 -14.70 10.96
N GLY A 220 16.26 -15.70 11.58
CA GLY A 220 15.42 -16.69 10.90
C GLY A 220 16.05 -18.08 10.81
N GLY A 221 15.25 -19.07 10.35
CA GLY A 221 15.67 -20.46 10.23
C GLY A 221 16.17 -21.05 11.56
N ASP A 222 17.23 -21.78 11.49
CA ASP A 222 17.81 -22.54 12.64
C ASP A 222 18.31 -21.63 13.79
N LYS A 223 18.50 -20.34 13.52
CA LYS A 223 18.99 -19.38 14.53
C LYS A 223 17.86 -18.68 15.30
N LEU A 224 16.61 -18.93 14.95
CA LEU A 224 15.46 -18.29 15.60
C LEU A 224 15.39 -18.63 17.10
N GLU A 225 15.63 -19.90 17.47
CA GLU A 225 15.62 -20.37 18.87
C GLU A 225 16.71 -19.69 19.71
N GLU A 226 17.93 -19.54 19.15
CA GLU A 226 19.03 -18.81 19.80
C GLU A 226 18.65 -17.36 20.07
N LYS A 227 18.01 -16.69 19.07
CA LYS A 227 17.56 -15.30 19.21
C LYS A 227 16.40 -15.16 20.20
N PHE A 228 15.46 -16.11 20.18
CA PHE A 228 14.33 -16.13 21.11
C PHE A 228 14.79 -16.20 22.57
N ASN A 229 15.80 -16.98 22.87
CA ASN A 229 16.36 -17.15 24.20
C ASN A 229 17.47 -16.12 24.55
N SER A 230 17.66 -15.10 23.73
CA SER A 230 18.73 -14.11 23.96
C SER A 230 18.48 -13.26 25.21
N PRO A 231 19.47 -13.11 26.12
CA PRO A 231 19.34 -12.24 27.29
C PRO A 231 19.17 -10.76 26.96
N LYS A 232 19.42 -10.36 25.70
CA LYS A 232 19.18 -8.98 25.23
C LYS A 232 17.72 -8.57 25.37
N TRP A 233 16.78 -9.50 25.35
CA TRP A 233 15.36 -9.19 25.55
C TRP A 233 15.07 -8.55 26.90
N GLU A 234 15.84 -8.88 27.96
CA GLU A 234 15.70 -8.28 29.28
C GLU A 234 15.96 -6.76 29.32
N GLU A 235 16.68 -6.25 28.32
CA GLU A 235 16.94 -4.81 28.18
C GLU A 235 16.02 -4.17 27.14
N LEU A 236 15.80 -4.86 26.00
CA LEU A 236 15.05 -4.31 24.88
C LEU A 236 13.57 -4.08 25.17
N TYR A 237 12.96 -4.87 26.07
CA TYR A 237 11.53 -4.69 26.38
C TYR A 237 11.26 -3.45 27.24
N LYS A 238 12.24 -2.96 28.01
CA LYS A 238 12.04 -1.86 28.96
C LYS A 238 11.56 -0.55 28.32
N PRO A 239 12.16 -0.09 27.18
CA PRO A 239 11.69 1.09 26.48
C PRO A 239 10.55 0.80 25.49
N CYS A 240 10.15 -0.47 25.32
CA CYS A 240 9.16 -0.85 24.32
C CYS A 240 7.75 -0.37 24.71
N LEU A 241 7.11 0.41 23.86
CA LEU A 241 5.74 0.91 24.02
C LEU A 241 4.69 0.00 23.37
N ALA A 242 5.09 -1.12 22.78
CA ALA A 242 4.23 -2.05 22.03
C ALA A 242 3.37 -1.32 20.96
N CYS A 243 3.94 -0.36 20.27
CA CYS A 243 3.22 0.45 19.27
C CYS A 243 2.98 -0.27 17.91
N GLY A 244 3.53 -1.45 17.73
CA GLY A 244 3.38 -2.25 16.50
C GLY A 244 4.47 -2.02 15.46
#